data_07b1504425de2ca5e434f19dbedc56eb
#
_entry.id   07b1504425de2ca5e434f19dbedc56eb
#
_cell.length_a   1.000
_cell.length_b   1.000
_cell.length_c   1.000
_cell.angle_alpha   90.00
_cell.angle_beta   90.00
_cell.angle_gamma   90.00
#
_symmetry.space_group_name_H-M   'P 1'
#
loop_
_entity.id
_entity.type
_entity.pdbx_description
1 polymer ?
#
loop_
_entity_poly.entity_id
_entity_poly.type
_entity_poly.pdbx_seq_one_letter_code
_entity_poly.pdbx_strand_id
1 'polypeptide(L)'
;MKRLLTILLTLLVTALCAKSIIYVLNKNKQDNPGNQPNKTNAIYFWKTIWLLSDEERQFLTDHTISQIYIRYFDVYIEANPVETPVPEATIRFKEPVPENLEVIPTVFIDNDLFRYCKMNDFVQRLVNRIITMSETNNIRNIREVQLDCDWTKTTETDYFDFLKKVKAALASHNIKLSVTIRLHQLRMAAPPVDKGVLMCYNTGAIRDHETRNSILLANDVAPYAKRLKNYKLPLDLAYPTFSWAVWFSNDGKFQSLLRNANPADPNLIQTNGNNYRVATGFYQEGHYLAVDDQIRFESSGFDEILQIKKMLEHQLNHFSIILYHLDQTNLSKYTHDEINKMYTPFSDIR
;
A
#
# COMPACT_ATOMS: atom_id res chain seq x y z
N MET A 1 26.28 67.74 -17.25
CA MET A 1 27.08 66.69 -16.59
C MET A 1 26.47 66.22 -15.26
N LYS A 2 26.22 67.10 -14.27
CA LYS A 2 25.69 66.63 -12.94
C LYS A 2 24.36 65.82 -12.99
N ARG A 3 23.38 66.23 -13.83
CA ARG A 3 22.11 65.49 -13.97
C ARG A 3 22.23 64.08 -14.58
N LEU A 4 23.18 63.91 -15.53
CA LEU A 4 23.40 62.60 -16.15
C LEU A 4 24.06 61.63 -15.17
N LEU A 5 24.96 62.13 -14.32
CA LEU A 5 25.63 61.37 -13.28
C LEU A 5 24.64 60.89 -12.20
N THR A 6 23.67 61.74 -11.84
CA THR A 6 22.61 61.38 -10.86
C THR A 6 21.70 60.30 -11.40
N ILE A 7 21.29 60.36 -12.68
CA ILE A 7 20.47 59.33 -13.32
C ILE A 7 21.21 57.99 -13.39
N LEU A 8 22.52 58.01 -13.76
CA LEU A 8 23.32 56.78 -13.78
C LEU A 8 23.47 56.15 -12.38
N LEU A 9 23.65 56.98 -11.36
CA LEU A 9 23.80 56.52 -9.98
C LEU A 9 22.48 55.89 -9.44
N THR A 10 21.33 56.49 -9.76
CA THR A 10 20.01 55.93 -9.39
C THR A 10 19.74 54.63 -10.11
N LEU A 11 20.06 54.47 -11.39
CA LEU A 11 19.92 53.23 -12.12
C LEU A 11 20.85 52.13 -11.58
N LEU A 12 22.05 52.47 -11.16
CA LEU A 12 22.99 51.51 -10.56
C LEU A 12 22.49 51.02 -9.18
N VAL A 13 21.97 51.90 -8.36
CA VAL A 13 21.41 51.57 -7.04
C VAL A 13 20.15 50.72 -7.19
N THR A 14 19.25 51.02 -8.12
CA THR A 14 18.05 50.20 -8.37
C THR A 14 18.42 48.82 -8.90
N ALA A 15 19.42 48.68 -9.77
CA ALA A 15 19.91 47.40 -10.28
C ALA A 15 20.58 46.54 -9.17
N LEU A 16 21.32 47.18 -8.25
CA LEU A 16 21.91 46.52 -7.08
C LEU A 16 20.80 46.03 -6.09
N CYS A 17 19.79 46.86 -5.82
CA CYS A 17 18.66 46.47 -4.98
C CYS A 17 17.87 45.33 -5.60
N ALA A 18 17.62 45.36 -6.92
CA ALA A 18 16.92 44.27 -7.61
C ALA A 18 17.72 42.94 -7.56
N LYS A 19 19.05 43.00 -7.75
CA LYS A 19 19.91 41.81 -7.59
C LYS A 19 19.92 41.28 -6.16
N SER A 20 19.95 42.14 -5.16
CA SER A 20 19.88 41.74 -3.75
C SER A 20 18.53 41.12 -3.40
N ILE A 21 17.43 41.66 -3.92
CA ILE A 21 16.09 41.09 -3.72
C ILE A 21 15.98 39.70 -4.39
N ILE A 22 16.47 39.57 -5.63
CA ILE A 22 16.52 38.29 -6.35
C ILE A 22 17.40 37.28 -5.62
N TYR A 23 18.55 37.71 -5.09
CA TYR A 23 19.44 36.86 -4.29
C TYR A 23 18.74 36.37 -2.98
N VAL A 24 18.07 37.27 -2.25
CA VAL A 24 17.34 36.93 -1.03
C VAL A 24 16.16 36.03 -1.34
N LEU A 25 15.42 36.27 -2.43
CA LEU A 25 14.31 35.43 -2.86
C LEU A 25 14.79 34.01 -3.31
N ASN A 26 15.93 33.92 -3.98
CA ASN A 26 16.55 32.67 -4.37
C ASN A 26 17.14 31.94 -3.14
N LYS A 27 17.76 32.66 -2.20
CA LYS A 27 18.24 32.08 -0.94
C LYS A 27 17.10 31.57 -0.09
N ASN A 28 16.00 32.31 0.04
CA ASN A 28 14.78 31.84 0.74
C ASN A 28 14.10 30.68 0.03
N LYS A 29 14.30 30.50 -1.29
CA LYS A 29 13.87 29.27 -2.00
C LYS A 29 14.78 28.07 -1.72
N GLN A 30 16.07 28.27 -1.49
CA GLN A 30 17.04 27.23 -1.15
C GLN A 30 17.03 26.87 0.35
N ASP A 31 16.73 27.84 1.22
CA ASP A 31 16.73 27.67 2.68
C ASP A 31 15.32 27.40 3.25
N ASN A 32 14.31 27.10 2.43
CA ASN A 32 13.00 26.70 2.89
C ASN A 32 12.98 25.17 3.01
N PRO A 33 13.27 24.59 4.21
CA PRO A 33 13.21 23.14 4.40
C PRO A 33 11.76 22.58 4.31
N GLY A 34 10.78 23.46 4.02
CA GLY A 34 9.36 23.11 3.92
C GLY A 34 8.88 22.61 2.57
N ASN A 35 9.74 22.49 1.53
CA ASN A 35 9.30 22.09 0.18
C ASN A 35 10.06 20.90 -0.43
N GLN A 36 10.83 20.17 0.36
CA GLN A 36 11.05 18.76 0.04
C GLN A 36 9.80 18.00 0.52
N PRO A 37 9.10 17.25 -0.33
CA PRO A 37 8.08 16.35 0.16
C PRO A 37 8.77 15.47 1.21
N ASN A 38 8.28 15.52 2.45
CA ASN A 38 8.78 14.66 3.52
C ASN A 38 8.72 13.24 2.97
N LYS A 39 9.89 12.64 2.71
CA LYS A 39 9.99 11.22 2.40
C LYS A 39 9.40 10.49 3.59
N THR A 40 8.20 9.97 3.44
CA THR A 40 7.48 9.31 4.52
C THR A 40 7.64 7.81 4.33
N ASN A 41 8.35 7.17 5.25
CA ASN A 41 8.35 5.72 5.32
C ASN A 41 7.05 5.28 5.98
N ALA A 42 6.33 4.40 5.30
CA ALA A 42 5.04 3.93 5.76
C ALA A 42 4.96 2.39 5.72
N ILE A 43 4.06 1.83 6.51
CA ILE A 43 3.85 0.39 6.54
C ILE A 43 2.38 0.07 6.75
N TYR A 44 1.90 -1.04 6.18
CA TYR A 44 0.59 -1.59 6.49
C TYR A 44 0.62 -2.41 7.77
N PHE A 45 -0.46 -2.34 8.53
CA PHE A 45 -0.76 -3.27 9.63
C PHE A 45 -2.07 -4.00 9.29
N TRP A 46 -1.94 -5.27 8.87
CA TRP A 46 -3.06 -6.04 8.32
C TRP A 46 -3.55 -7.16 9.23
N LYS A 47 -3.29 -7.02 10.54
CA LYS A 47 -3.74 -7.95 11.58
C LYS A 47 -5.09 -7.49 12.18
N THR A 48 -5.80 -8.39 12.84
CA THR A 48 -7.08 -8.09 13.52
C THR A 48 -6.92 -7.75 15.00
N ILE A 49 -5.69 -7.79 15.51
CA ILE A 49 -5.35 -7.40 16.89
C ILE A 49 -4.18 -6.44 16.81
N TRP A 50 -4.39 -5.22 17.30
CA TRP A 50 -3.31 -4.26 17.48
C TRP A 50 -2.58 -4.58 18.79
N LEU A 51 -1.47 -5.22 18.66
CA LEU A 51 -0.49 -5.52 19.70
C LEU A 51 0.85 -5.75 19.00
N LEU A 52 1.80 -4.88 19.27
CA LEU A 52 3.13 -4.95 18.65
C LEU A 52 4.06 -5.82 19.51
N SER A 53 4.85 -6.67 18.86
CA SER A 53 6.01 -7.29 19.52
C SER A 53 7.13 -6.27 19.72
N ASP A 54 8.12 -6.62 20.55
CA ASP A 54 9.29 -5.75 20.75
C ASP A 54 10.07 -5.54 19.45
N GLU A 55 10.16 -6.57 18.61
CA GLU A 55 10.82 -6.49 17.31
C GLU A 55 10.03 -5.61 16.33
N GLU A 56 8.71 -5.65 16.34
CA GLU A 56 7.88 -4.78 15.53
C GLU A 56 8.00 -3.31 15.95
N ARG A 57 8.07 -3.03 17.26
CA ARG A 57 8.36 -1.68 17.81
C ARG A 57 9.74 -1.19 17.38
N GLN A 58 10.74 -2.07 17.49
CA GLN A 58 12.11 -1.77 17.08
C GLN A 58 12.17 -1.47 15.58
N PHE A 59 11.49 -2.27 14.75
CA PHE A 59 11.40 -2.05 13.31
C PHE A 59 10.85 -0.66 12.97
N LEU A 60 9.74 -0.25 13.62
CA LEU A 60 9.16 1.08 13.40
C LEU A 60 10.16 2.21 13.71
N THR A 61 10.96 2.03 14.74
CA THR A 61 11.99 3.00 15.16
C THR A 61 13.19 3.01 14.21
N ASP A 62 13.77 1.84 13.94
CA ASP A 62 14.99 1.67 13.15
C ASP A 62 14.85 2.17 11.72
N HIS A 63 13.65 2.01 11.14
CA HIS A 63 13.36 2.42 9.78
C HIS A 63 12.58 3.75 9.70
N THR A 64 12.49 4.49 10.82
CA THR A 64 11.88 5.83 10.88
C THR A 64 10.47 5.84 10.25
N ILE A 65 9.65 4.83 10.62
CA ILE A 65 8.28 4.75 10.14
C ILE A 65 7.46 5.87 10.80
N SER A 66 6.83 6.70 9.99
CA SER A 66 6.04 7.83 10.45
C SER A 66 4.55 7.72 10.10
N GLN A 67 4.19 6.83 9.17
CA GLN A 67 2.80 6.57 8.81
C GLN A 67 2.49 5.08 8.86
N ILE A 68 1.29 4.74 9.34
CA ILE A 68 0.84 3.36 9.42
C ILE A 68 -0.59 3.22 8.91
N TYR A 69 -0.78 2.37 7.89
CA TYR A 69 -2.07 2.01 7.33
C TYR A 69 -2.65 0.85 8.11
N ILE A 70 -3.60 1.12 9.01
CA ILE A 70 -4.18 0.10 9.87
C ILE A 70 -5.50 -0.38 9.29
N ARG A 71 -5.61 -1.70 9.02
CA ARG A 71 -6.87 -2.33 8.64
C ARG A 71 -7.84 -2.26 9.81
N TYR A 72 -8.86 -1.41 9.70
CA TYR A 72 -9.87 -1.24 10.75
C TYR A 72 -10.92 -2.35 10.74
N PHE A 73 -11.44 -2.64 9.59
CA PHE A 73 -12.41 -3.72 9.34
C PHE A 73 -12.55 -3.96 7.85
N ASP A 74 -13.19 -5.06 7.52
CA ASP A 74 -13.64 -5.36 6.17
C ASP A 74 -15.15 -5.12 6.06
N VAL A 75 -15.64 -4.92 4.84
CA VAL A 75 -17.07 -4.85 4.56
C VAL A 75 -17.43 -5.88 3.50
N TYR A 76 -18.29 -6.80 3.89
CA TYR A 76 -18.83 -7.84 3.02
C TYR A 76 -20.34 -7.71 2.89
N ILE A 77 -20.94 -8.55 2.05
CA ILE A 77 -22.38 -8.66 1.90
C ILE A 77 -22.90 -9.78 2.80
N GLU A 78 -23.88 -9.46 3.61
CA GLU A 78 -24.69 -10.48 4.27
C GLU A 78 -25.98 -10.71 3.46
N ALA A 79 -26.15 -11.92 2.94
CA ALA A 79 -27.35 -12.33 2.19
C ALA A 79 -28.43 -12.83 3.15
N ASN A 80 -29.19 -11.90 3.80
CA ASN A 80 -30.27 -12.32 4.73
C ASN A 80 -31.28 -11.20 5.01
N PRO A 81 -32.49 -11.31 4.66
CA PRO A 81 -33.19 -11.53 3.39
C PRO A 81 -32.97 -10.39 2.39
N VAL A 82 -32.27 -9.34 2.78
CA VAL A 82 -31.86 -8.19 1.96
C VAL A 82 -30.36 -8.08 2.05
N GLU A 83 -29.69 -8.04 0.90
CA GLU A 83 -28.23 -7.85 0.80
C GLU A 83 -27.81 -6.54 1.45
N THR A 84 -27.13 -6.63 2.59
CA THR A 84 -26.69 -5.47 3.38
C THR A 84 -25.19 -5.50 3.61
N PRO A 85 -24.51 -4.31 3.58
CA PRO A 85 -23.12 -4.21 3.96
C PRO A 85 -22.95 -4.46 5.46
N VAL A 86 -22.09 -5.43 5.82
CA VAL A 86 -21.76 -5.76 7.21
C VAL A 86 -20.25 -5.65 7.46
N PRO A 87 -19.83 -5.12 8.62
CA PRO A 87 -18.42 -5.09 8.98
C PRO A 87 -17.97 -6.43 9.56
N GLU A 88 -16.86 -6.94 9.04
CA GLU A 88 -16.19 -8.15 9.52
C GLU A 88 -14.74 -7.86 9.92
N ALA A 89 -14.06 -8.83 10.52
CA ALA A 89 -12.65 -8.78 10.88
C ALA A 89 -12.21 -7.46 11.55
N THR A 90 -13.11 -6.87 12.37
CA THR A 90 -12.85 -5.59 13.04
C THR A 90 -11.64 -5.71 13.97
N ILE A 91 -10.69 -4.79 13.82
CA ILE A 91 -9.48 -4.75 14.65
C ILE A 91 -9.83 -4.49 16.12
N ARG A 92 -9.09 -5.14 17.02
CA ARG A 92 -9.15 -4.93 18.46
C ARG A 92 -7.84 -4.32 18.93
N PHE A 93 -7.89 -3.11 19.45
CA PHE A 93 -6.73 -2.44 20.02
C PHE A 93 -6.51 -2.97 21.44
N LYS A 94 -5.37 -3.61 21.70
CA LYS A 94 -4.94 -4.14 23.00
C LYS A 94 -3.99 -3.19 23.74
N GLU A 95 -3.45 -2.21 23.02
CA GLU A 95 -2.56 -1.18 23.50
C GLU A 95 -2.77 0.12 22.72
N PRO A 96 -2.34 1.27 23.23
CA PRO A 96 -2.37 2.53 22.51
C PRO A 96 -1.48 2.47 21.25
N VAL A 97 -1.88 3.18 20.20
CA VAL A 97 -0.99 3.44 19.06
C VAL A 97 0.05 4.49 19.46
N PRO A 98 1.36 4.32 19.15
CA PRO A 98 2.38 5.31 19.41
C PRO A 98 2.03 6.69 18.83
N GLU A 99 2.16 7.75 19.61
CA GLU A 99 1.76 9.13 19.25
C GLU A 99 2.55 9.71 18.07
N ASN A 100 3.75 9.20 17.81
CA ASN A 100 4.60 9.60 16.70
C ASN A 100 4.19 8.96 15.35
N LEU A 101 3.22 8.04 15.34
CA LEU A 101 2.70 7.43 14.12
C LEU A 101 1.43 8.16 13.65
N GLU A 102 1.45 8.63 12.41
CA GLU A 102 0.24 9.05 11.73
C GLU A 102 -0.55 7.81 11.27
N VAL A 103 -1.74 7.62 11.83
CA VAL A 103 -2.61 6.50 11.49
C VAL A 103 -3.46 6.83 10.29
N ILE A 104 -3.46 5.93 9.32
CA ILE A 104 -4.36 5.96 8.17
C ILE A 104 -5.32 4.76 8.31
N PRO A 105 -6.56 4.99 8.79
CA PRO A 105 -7.57 3.95 8.84
C PRO A 105 -7.81 3.37 7.45
N THR A 106 -7.65 2.07 7.30
CA THR A 106 -7.86 1.37 6.02
C THR A 106 -9.03 0.41 6.17
N VAL A 107 -9.97 0.48 5.22
CA VAL A 107 -11.14 -0.41 5.18
C VAL A 107 -11.14 -1.18 3.87
N PHE A 108 -11.15 -2.51 3.97
CA PHE A 108 -11.39 -3.35 2.81
C PHE A 108 -12.88 -3.38 2.48
N ILE A 109 -13.20 -3.26 1.20
CA ILE A 109 -14.57 -3.30 0.69
C ILE A 109 -14.66 -4.36 -0.39
N ASP A 110 -15.49 -5.37 -0.15
CA ASP A 110 -15.76 -6.38 -1.16
C ASP A 110 -16.42 -5.75 -2.40
N ASN A 111 -15.86 -6.04 -3.56
CA ASN A 111 -16.33 -5.50 -4.83
C ASN A 111 -17.78 -5.88 -5.16
N ASP A 112 -18.27 -6.99 -4.64
CA ASP A 112 -19.65 -7.45 -4.87
C ASP A 112 -20.69 -6.52 -4.22
N LEU A 113 -20.31 -5.69 -3.22
CA LEU A 113 -21.19 -4.65 -2.69
C LEU A 113 -21.75 -3.77 -3.81
N PHE A 114 -20.92 -3.41 -4.79
CA PHE A 114 -21.29 -2.51 -5.88
C PHE A 114 -22.19 -3.16 -6.94
N ARG A 115 -22.39 -4.48 -6.85
CA ARG A 115 -23.29 -5.23 -7.73
C ARG A 115 -24.68 -5.44 -7.11
N TYR A 116 -24.73 -5.60 -5.80
CA TYR A 116 -25.91 -6.14 -5.12
C TYR A 116 -26.52 -5.22 -4.07
N CYS A 117 -25.73 -4.31 -3.47
CA CYS A 117 -26.22 -3.48 -2.36
C CYS A 117 -26.66 -2.08 -2.78
N LYS A 118 -27.73 -1.59 -2.12
CA LYS A 118 -28.11 -0.16 -2.16
C LYS A 118 -27.27 0.61 -1.15
N MET A 119 -26.63 1.69 -1.60
CA MET A 119 -25.63 2.46 -0.82
C MET A 119 -26.19 3.65 -0.04
N ASN A 120 -27.53 3.80 0.09
CA ASN A 120 -28.17 5.04 0.56
C ASN A 120 -27.61 5.57 1.89
N ASP A 121 -27.58 4.72 2.95
CA ASP A 121 -27.09 5.13 4.27
C ASP A 121 -25.69 4.58 4.58
N PHE A 122 -25.12 3.79 3.67
CA PHE A 122 -23.86 3.08 3.93
C PHE A 122 -22.70 4.06 4.09
N VAL A 123 -22.61 5.09 3.26
CA VAL A 123 -21.54 6.10 3.31
C VAL A 123 -21.45 6.74 4.69
N GLN A 124 -22.57 7.20 5.24
CA GLN A 124 -22.58 7.86 6.54
C GLN A 124 -22.23 6.89 7.67
N ARG A 125 -22.75 5.67 7.62
CA ARG A 125 -22.41 4.62 8.61
C ARG A 125 -20.93 4.26 8.56
N LEU A 126 -20.34 4.15 7.35
CA LEU A 126 -18.93 3.85 7.16
C LEU A 126 -18.05 4.94 7.78
N VAL A 127 -18.28 6.21 7.42
CA VAL A 127 -17.49 7.34 7.91
C VAL A 127 -17.63 7.48 9.42
N ASN A 128 -18.85 7.44 9.96
CA ASN A 128 -19.10 7.52 11.40
C ASN A 128 -18.39 6.38 12.16
N ARG A 129 -18.42 5.14 11.63
CA ARG A 129 -17.73 4.02 12.24
C ARG A 129 -16.23 4.24 12.31
N ILE A 130 -15.60 4.70 11.24
CA ILE A 130 -14.15 4.98 11.21
C ILE A 130 -13.80 6.04 12.25
N ILE A 131 -14.54 7.13 12.31
CA ILE A 131 -14.29 8.22 13.25
C ILE A 131 -14.49 7.74 14.70
N THR A 132 -15.61 7.10 15.00
CA THR A 132 -15.90 6.58 16.34
C THR A 132 -14.86 5.56 16.82
N MET A 133 -14.43 4.66 15.94
CA MET A 133 -13.35 3.71 16.28
C MET A 133 -12.04 4.41 16.61
N SER A 134 -11.70 5.45 15.88
CA SER A 134 -10.48 6.22 16.12
C SER A 134 -10.56 6.99 17.44
N GLU A 135 -11.65 7.67 17.70
CA GLU A 135 -11.88 8.41 18.94
C GLU A 135 -11.85 7.49 20.18
N THR A 136 -12.54 6.35 20.10
CA THR A 136 -12.60 5.35 21.17
C THR A 136 -11.23 4.78 21.52
N ASN A 137 -10.32 4.72 20.56
CA ASN A 137 -8.96 4.21 20.76
C ASN A 137 -7.90 5.33 20.89
N ASN A 138 -8.34 6.57 21.14
CA ASN A 138 -7.48 7.76 21.31
C ASN A 138 -6.58 8.05 20.09
N ILE A 139 -6.96 7.57 18.91
CA ILE A 139 -6.27 7.88 17.65
C ILE A 139 -6.78 9.25 17.18
N ARG A 140 -5.92 10.26 17.30
CA ARG A 140 -6.26 11.66 17.05
C ARG A 140 -5.66 12.13 15.72
N ASN A 141 -6.23 13.21 15.18
CA ASN A 141 -5.69 13.93 14.01
C ASN A 141 -5.56 13.06 12.75
N ILE A 142 -6.54 12.18 12.50
CA ILE A 142 -6.60 11.44 11.24
C ILE A 142 -6.71 12.45 10.09
N ARG A 143 -5.77 12.38 9.15
CA ARG A 143 -5.72 13.25 7.98
C ARG A 143 -6.11 12.57 6.68
N GLU A 144 -6.11 11.25 6.69
CA GLU A 144 -6.40 10.39 5.54
C GLU A 144 -7.14 9.14 5.99
N VAL A 145 -8.08 8.69 5.16
CA VAL A 145 -8.73 7.38 5.23
C VAL A 145 -8.49 6.69 3.91
N GLN A 146 -8.16 5.40 3.95
CA GLN A 146 -7.98 4.59 2.75
C GLN A 146 -9.08 3.56 2.59
N LEU A 147 -9.56 3.39 1.36
CA LEU A 147 -10.43 2.27 0.98
C LEU A 147 -9.66 1.31 0.07
N ASP A 148 -9.68 0.03 0.41
CA ASP A 148 -9.12 -1.06 -0.38
C ASP A 148 -10.24 -1.83 -1.07
N CYS A 149 -10.28 -1.81 -2.41
CA CYS A 149 -11.29 -2.50 -3.18
C CYS A 149 -10.75 -2.99 -4.52
N ASP A 150 -10.99 -4.26 -4.82
CA ASP A 150 -10.64 -4.87 -6.11
C ASP A 150 -11.73 -4.62 -7.16
N TRP A 151 -12.09 -3.34 -7.35
CA TRP A 151 -13.12 -2.94 -8.32
C TRP A 151 -12.72 -3.30 -9.76
N THR A 152 -13.72 -3.59 -10.58
CA THR A 152 -13.56 -4.03 -11.96
C THR A 152 -14.27 -3.07 -12.92
N LYS A 153 -14.11 -3.28 -14.23
CA LYS A 153 -14.80 -2.47 -15.23
C LYS A 153 -16.32 -2.49 -15.09
N THR A 154 -16.86 -3.57 -14.58
CA THR A 154 -18.33 -3.71 -14.39
C THR A 154 -18.85 -2.96 -13.17
N THR A 155 -18.01 -2.69 -12.18
CA THR A 155 -18.38 -1.97 -10.94
C THR A 155 -17.80 -0.55 -10.87
N GLU A 156 -17.03 -0.13 -11.88
CA GLU A 156 -16.32 1.17 -11.91
C GLU A 156 -17.26 2.35 -11.63
N THR A 157 -18.40 2.41 -12.30
CA THR A 157 -19.34 3.54 -12.17
C THR A 157 -19.91 3.65 -10.76
N ASP A 158 -20.41 2.54 -10.22
CA ASP A 158 -21.03 2.52 -8.89
C ASP A 158 -19.99 2.76 -7.79
N TYR A 159 -18.79 2.17 -7.94
CA TYR A 159 -17.67 2.42 -7.04
C TYR A 159 -17.23 3.88 -7.07
N PHE A 160 -17.11 4.51 -8.24
CA PHE A 160 -16.71 5.92 -8.35
C PHE A 160 -17.76 6.88 -7.77
N ASP A 161 -19.03 6.59 -7.96
CA ASP A 161 -20.10 7.37 -7.35
C ASP A 161 -20.13 7.23 -5.81
N PHE A 162 -19.84 6.03 -5.31
CA PHE A 162 -19.64 5.81 -3.88
C PHE A 162 -18.43 6.60 -3.36
N LEU A 163 -17.27 6.56 -4.04
CA LEU A 163 -16.08 7.32 -3.65
C LEU A 163 -16.32 8.83 -3.58
N LYS A 164 -17.06 9.41 -4.53
CA LYS A 164 -17.43 10.84 -4.48
C LYS A 164 -18.20 11.19 -3.23
N LYS A 165 -19.15 10.33 -2.84
CA LYS A 165 -19.97 10.52 -1.63
C LYS A 165 -19.12 10.37 -0.36
N VAL A 166 -18.25 9.36 -0.28
CA VAL A 166 -17.34 9.18 0.86
C VAL A 166 -16.38 10.35 0.97
N LYS A 167 -15.78 10.79 -0.14
CA LYS A 167 -14.89 11.96 -0.17
C LYS A 167 -15.58 13.21 0.35
N ALA A 168 -16.81 13.46 -0.07
CA ALA A 168 -17.61 14.61 0.41
C ALA A 168 -17.91 14.52 1.92
N ALA A 169 -18.23 13.32 2.42
CA ALA A 169 -18.47 13.11 3.85
C ALA A 169 -17.20 13.29 4.69
N LEU A 170 -16.04 12.79 4.24
CA LEU A 170 -14.75 12.96 4.91
C LEU A 170 -14.24 14.40 4.88
N ALA A 171 -14.54 15.17 3.82
CA ALA A 171 -14.14 16.55 3.69
C ALA A 171 -14.71 17.44 4.81
N SER A 172 -15.92 17.14 5.34
CA SER A 172 -16.49 17.85 6.49
C SER A 172 -15.66 17.69 7.79
N HIS A 173 -14.79 16.70 7.83
CA HIS A 173 -13.85 16.42 8.93
C HIS A 173 -12.40 16.81 8.59
N ASN A 174 -12.15 17.47 7.45
CA ASN A 174 -10.80 17.76 6.92
C ASN A 174 -9.94 16.50 6.68
N ILE A 175 -10.57 15.38 6.35
CA ILE A 175 -9.92 14.10 6.09
C ILE A 175 -9.89 13.85 4.57
N LYS A 176 -8.73 13.48 4.04
CA LYS A 176 -8.53 13.09 2.64
C LYS A 176 -8.95 11.64 2.42
N LEU A 177 -9.32 11.31 1.20
CA LEU A 177 -9.62 9.95 0.77
C LEU A 177 -8.53 9.42 -0.15
N SER A 178 -7.94 8.28 0.19
CA SER A 178 -7.11 7.50 -0.70
C SER A 178 -7.74 6.13 -1.02
N VAL A 179 -7.24 5.48 -2.06
CA VAL A 179 -7.65 4.13 -2.44
C VAL A 179 -6.44 3.30 -2.85
N THR A 180 -6.56 1.98 -2.76
CA THR A 180 -5.60 1.07 -3.37
C THR A 180 -5.84 0.99 -4.87
N ILE A 181 -4.75 0.83 -5.62
CA ILE A 181 -4.76 0.66 -7.08
C ILE A 181 -4.01 -0.63 -7.41
N ARG A 182 -4.65 -1.53 -8.15
CA ARG A 182 -4.00 -2.73 -8.69
C ARG A 182 -3.32 -2.40 -10.01
N LEU A 183 -2.27 -3.13 -10.37
CA LEU A 183 -1.52 -2.88 -11.62
C LEU A 183 -2.42 -2.85 -12.88
N HIS A 184 -3.37 -3.77 -12.98
CA HIS A 184 -4.28 -3.80 -14.13
C HIS A 184 -5.21 -2.58 -14.21
N GLN A 185 -5.55 -1.95 -13.07
CA GLN A 185 -6.39 -0.76 -13.00
C GLN A 185 -5.69 0.49 -13.55
N LEU A 186 -4.36 0.49 -13.73
CA LEU A 186 -3.64 1.56 -14.45
C LEU A 186 -4.09 1.71 -15.92
N ARG A 187 -4.83 0.74 -16.47
CA ARG A 187 -5.44 0.81 -17.81
C ARG A 187 -6.85 1.40 -17.81
N MET A 188 -7.38 1.68 -16.63
CA MET A 188 -8.76 2.13 -16.40
C MET A 188 -8.78 3.61 -16.01
N ALA A 189 -9.95 4.19 -15.84
CA ALA A 189 -10.08 5.56 -15.35
C ALA A 189 -9.53 5.69 -13.92
N ALA A 190 -8.94 6.83 -13.61
CA ALA A 190 -8.47 7.12 -12.25
C ALA A 190 -9.67 7.38 -11.32
N PRO A 191 -9.73 6.77 -10.13
CA PRO A 191 -10.76 7.01 -9.14
C PRO A 191 -10.83 8.48 -8.71
N PRO A 192 -12.03 9.03 -8.40
CA PRO A 192 -12.21 10.44 -8.04
C PRO A 192 -11.86 10.72 -6.56
N VAL A 193 -10.63 10.45 -6.17
CA VAL A 193 -10.09 10.58 -4.81
C VAL A 193 -8.89 11.53 -4.77
N ASP A 194 -8.25 11.70 -3.62
CA ASP A 194 -7.12 12.62 -3.47
C ASP A 194 -5.79 11.96 -3.85
N LYS A 195 -5.65 10.65 -3.58
CA LYS A 195 -4.42 9.88 -3.80
C LYS A 195 -4.74 8.40 -3.97
N GLY A 196 -3.87 7.67 -4.67
CA GLY A 196 -3.88 6.22 -4.73
C GLY A 196 -2.61 5.62 -4.13
N VAL A 197 -2.68 4.37 -3.71
CA VAL A 197 -1.52 3.55 -3.37
C VAL A 197 -1.47 2.39 -4.37
N LEU A 198 -0.45 2.41 -5.24
CA LEU A 198 -0.25 1.33 -6.20
C LEU A 198 0.30 0.09 -5.49
N MET A 199 -0.47 -0.99 -5.52
CA MET A 199 -0.06 -2.28 -4.99
C MET A 199 0.85 -2.97 -6.01
N CYS A 200 2.18 -2.90 -5.78
CA CYS A 200 3.21 -3.45 -6.67
C CYS A 200 3.42 -4.96 -6.42
N TYR A 201 2.35 -5.71 -6.24
CA TYR A 201 2.36 -7.14 -5.95
C TYR A 201 1.06 -7.82 -6.41
N ASN A 202 0.94 -9.15 -6.20
CA ASN A 202 -0.09 -10.00 -6.77
C ASN A 202 -0.11 -9.86 -8.30
N THR A 203 1.08 -10.05 -8.89
CA THR A 203 1.33 -9.80 -10.30
C THR A 203 0.95 -10.99 -11.19
N GLY A 204 1.00 -12.21 -10.64
CA GLY A 204 0.76 -13.45 -11.37
C GLY A 204 -0.58 -14.11 -11.05
N ALA A 205 -0.94 -15.11 -11.85
CA ALA A 205 -2.15 -15.90 -11.68
C ALA A 205 -1.96 -16.97 -10.59
N ILE A 206 -2.40 -16.69 -9.37
CA ILE A 206 -2.20 -17.55 -8.19
C ILE A 206 -2.73 -18.98 -8.38
N ARG A 207 -3.87 -19.10 -9.11
CA ARG A 207 -4.55 -20.40 -9.35
C ARG A 207 -3.96 -21.18 -10.52
N ASP A 208 -3.07 -20.57 -11.29
CA ASP A 208 -2.40 -21.22 -12.40
C ASP A 208 -1.18 -21.97 -11.87
N HIS A 209 -1.18 -23.28 -12.05
CA HIS A 209 -0.10 -24.18 -11.62
C HIS A 209 1.26 -23.83 -12.25
N GLU A 210 1.25 -23.32 -13.49
CA GLU A 210 2.46 -22.98 -14.24
C GLU A 210 3.05 -21.60 -13.82
N THR A 211 2.35 -20.83 -13.04
CA THR A 211 2.87 -19.54 -12.53
C THR A 211 4.09 -19.78 -11.65
N ARG A 212 5.20 -19.11 -11.95
CA ARG A 212 6.46 -19.24 -11.20
C ARG A 212 6.38 -18.60 -9.81
N ASN A 213 5.80 -17.40 -9.72
CA ASN A 213 5.60 -16.65 -8.48
C ASN A 213 4.44 -15.67 -8.70
N SER A 214 3.36 -15.84 -7.96
CA SER A 214 2.19 -14.98 -8.11
C SER A 214 2.25 -13.72 -7.25
N ILE A 215 3.17 -13.66 -6.27
CA ILE A 215 3.35 -12.46 -5.45
C ILE A 215 4.00 -11.36 -6.29
N LEU A 216 5.15 -11.64 -6.90
CA LEU A 216 5.96 -10.59 -7.51
C LEU A 216 6.88 -11.15 -8.59
N LEU A 217 6.68 -10.68 -9.83
CA LEU A 217 7.60 -10.88 -10.95
C LEU A 217 7.75 -9.59 -11.75
N ALA A 218 8.98 -9.15 -11.99
CA ALA A 218 9.27 -7.92 -12.74
C ALA A 218 8.70 -7.95 -14.17
N ASN A 219 8.72 -9.12 -14.82
CA ASN A 219 8.14 -9.29 -16.14
C ASN A 219 6.62 -9.05 -16.18
N ASP A 220 5.91 -9.36 -15.11
CA ASP A 220 4.46 -9.13 -15.01
C ASP A 220 4.14 -7.65 -14.76
N VAL A 221 5.03 -6.92 -14.11
CA VAL A 221 4.90 -5.48 -13.83
C VAL A 221 5.25 -4.62 -15.05
N ALA A 222 6.24 -5.02 -15.84
CA ALA A 222 6.77 -4.25 -16.96
C ALA A 222 5.71 -3.68 -17.96
N PRO A 223 4.63 -4.42 -18.34
CA PRO A 223 3.59 -3.90 -19.23
C PRO A 223 2.78 -2.73 -18.66
N TYR A 224 2.80 -2.55 -17.32
CA TYR A 224 2.05 -1.51 -16.62
C TYR A 224 2.91 -0.28 -16.32
N ALA A 225 4.22 -0.42 -16.16
CA ALA A 225 5.14 0.65 -15.79
C ALA A 225 5.01 1.89 -16.70
N LYS A 226 4.93 1.69 -18.02
CA LYS A 226 4.79 2.78 -18.99
C LYS A 226 3.50 3.60 -18.85
N ARG A 227 2.50 3.10 -18.14
CA ARG A 227 1.21 3.77 -17.95
C ARG A 227 1.22 4.74 -16.78
N LEU A 228 2.12 4.57 -15.81
CA LEU A 228 2.23 5.40 -14.62
C LEU A 228 2.38 6.87 -14.96
N LYS A 229 3.25 7.21 -15.92
CA LYS A 229 3.51 8.60 -16.33
C LYS A 229 2.24 9.38 -16.72
N ASN A 230 1.22 8.69 -17.23
CA ASN A 230 -0.01 9.29 -17.75
C ASN A 230 -1.21 9.05 -16.81
N TYR A 231 -1.03 8.34 -15.69
CA TYR A 231 -2.12 8.08 -14.76
C TYR A 231 -2.46 9.36 -13.99
N LYS A 232 -3.74 9.75 -14.01
CA LYS A 232 -4.19 11.07 -13.54
C LYS A 232 -4.54 11.09 -12.05
N LEU A 233 -3.84 10.31 -11.25
CA LEU A 233 -3.97 10.30 -9.79
C LEU A 233 -2.57 10.30 -9.19
N PRO A 234 -2.25 11.14 -8.20
CA PRO A 234 -1.01 10.99 -7.42
C PRO A 234 -0.95 9.59 -6.80
N LEU A 235 0.20 8.92 -6.93
CA LEU A 235 0.37 7.55 -6.45
C LEU A 235 1.54 7.44 -5.48
N ASP A 236 1.31 6.77 -4.35
CA ASP A 236 2.35 6.15 -3.55
C ASP A 236 2.55 4.69 -3.99
N LEU A 237 3.65 4.07 -3.59
CA LEU A 237 4.02 2.71 -4.01
C LEU A 237 4.08 1.76 -2.82
N ALA A 238 3.34 0.66 -2.88
CA ALA A 238 3.37 -0.39 -1.87
C ALA A 238 4.10 -1.63 -2.40
N TYR A 239 5.17 -2.03 -1.71
CA TYR A 239 5.97 -3.21 -2.02
C TYR A 239 5.69 -4.34 -1.02
N PRO A 240 5.64 -5.60 -1.47
CA PRO A 240 5.36 -6.73 -0.59
C PRO A 240 6.57 -7.14 0.22
N THR A 241 6.33 -7.67 1.43
CA THR A 241 7.33 -8.33 2.25
C THR A 241 6.92 -9.75 2.64
N PHE A 242 5.73 -10.18 2.22
CA PHE A 242 5.13 -11.45 2.62
C PHE A 242 5.56 -12.63 1.73
N SER A 243 5.25 -13.82 2.22
CA SER A 243 5.36 -15.08 1.50
C SER A 243 4.17 -15.96 1.83
N TRP A 244 3.89 -16.91 0.97
CA TRP A 244 2.91 -17.97 1.17
C TRP A 244 3.30 -19.23 0.43
N ALA A 245 2.56 -20.30 0.65
CA ALA A 245 2.61 -21.47 -0.20
C ALA A 245 1.26 -21.64 -0.91
N VAL A 246 1.30 -21.98 -2.18
CA VAL A 246 0.12 -22.27 -2.98
C VAL A 246 -0.01 -23.79 -3.08
N TRP A 247 -1.12 -24.31 -2.57
CA TRP A 247 -1.41 -25.73 -2.59
C TRP A 247 -2.29 -26.11 -3.76
N PHE A 248 -1.85 -27.11 -4.51
CA PHE A 248 -2.58 -27.76 -5.60
C PHE A 248 -2.77 -29.24 -5.29
N SER A 249 -3.89 -29.81 -5.72
CA SER A 249 -4.05 -31.28 -5.72
C SER A 249 -3.08 -31.95 -6.72
N ASN A 250 -2.96 -33.26 -6.65
CA ASN A 250 -2.09 -34.04 -7.53
C ASN A 250 -2.39 -33.87 -9.02
N ASP A 251 -3.63 -33.49 -9.39
CA ASP A 251 -4.05 -33.17 -10.76
C ASP A 251 -3.87 -31.69 -11.13
N GLY A 252 -3.15 -30.90 -10.31
CA GLY A 252 -2.79 -29.52 -10.57
C GLY A 252 -3.90 -28.50 -10.32
N LYS A 253 -5.01 -28.87 -9.66
CA LYS A 253 -6.07 -27.95 -9.32
C LYS A 253 -5.76 -27.16 -8.05
N PHE A 254 -5.89 -25.85 -8.09
CA PHE A 254 -5.74 -24.97 -6.93
C PHE A 254 -6.68 -25.40 -5.80
N GLN A 255 -6.14 -25.54 -4.59
CA GLN A 255 -6.87 -25.88 -3.38
C GLN A 255 -6.95 -24.68 -2.43
N SER A 256 -5.81 -24.17 -1.95
CA SER A 256 -5.76 -23.08 -0.98
C SER A 256 -4.41 -22.37 -0.97
N LEU A 257 -4.37 -21.26 -0.22
CA LEU A 257 -3.14 -20.61 0.22
C LEU A 257 -2.80 -21.05 1.64
N LEU A 258 -1.55 -21.44 1.86
CA LEU A 258 -1.01 -21.80 3.17
C LEU A 258 -0.02 -20.70 3.59
N ARG A 259 -0.28 -20.07 4.74
CA ARG A 259 0.49 -18.90 5.19
C ARG A 259 1.69 -19.28 6.06
N ASN A 260 1.57 -20.40 6.78
CA ASN A 260 2.59 -20.87 7.72
C ASN A 260 3.21 -22.21 7.31
N ALA A 261 3.14 -22.56 6.02
CA ALA A 261 3.79 -23.77 5.51
C ALA A 261 5.31 -23.58 5.54
N ASN A 262 6.02 -24.65 5.91
CA ASN A 262 7.47 -24.66 6.00
C ASN A 262 8.05 -25.52 4.87
N PRO A 263 8.91 -25.00 3.99
CA PRO A 263 9.55 -25.81 2.95
C PRO A 263 10.49 -26.90 3.51
N ALA A 264 10.93 -26.79 4.77
CA ALA A 264 11.72 -27.80 5.45
C ALA A 264 10.89 -28.88 6.17
N ASP A 265 9.56 -28.91 5.95
CA ASP A 265 8.71 -29.96 6.52
C ASP A 265 9.16 -31.34 5.99
N PRO A 266 9.38 -32.34 6.89
CA PRO A 266 9.86 -33.66 6.49
C PRO A 266 8.88 -34.44 5.60
N ASN A 267 7.60 -34.04 5.56
CA ASN A 267 6.60 -34.64 4.68
C ASN A 267 6.65 -34.10 3.24
N LEU A 268 7.54 -33.13 2.95
CA LEU A 268 7.69 -32.49 1.65
C LEU A 268 9.00 -32.92 0.98
N ILE A 269 8.93 -33.13 -0.33
CA ILE A 269 10.11 -33.36 -1.18
C ILE A 269 10.16 -32.24 -2.23
N GLN A 270 11.27 -31.53 -2.27
CA GLN A 270 11.51 -30.52 -3.31
C GLN A 270 11.64 -31.19 -4.67
N THR A 271 10.92 -30.69 -5.65
CA THR A 271 10.92 -31.23 -7.02
C THR A 271 11.71 -30.34 -7.98
N ASN A 272 11.40 -29.06 -8.04
CA ASN A 272 12.09 -28.11 -8.91
C ASN A 272 11.94 -26.67 -8.38
N GLY A 273 13.04 -25.96 -8.13
CA GLY A 273 13.04 -24.59 -7.67
C GLY A 273 12.25 -24.42 -6.36
N ASN A 274 11.13 -23.72 -6.40
CA ASN A 274 10.24 -23.48 -5.27
C ASN A 274 9.03 -24.43 -5.22
N ASN A 275 9.02 -25.47 -6.05
CA ASN A 275 7.97 -26.48 -6.09
C ASN A 275 8.33 -27.72 -5.26
N TYR A 276 7.35 -28.21 -4.54
CA TYR A 276 7.44 -29.36 -3.65
C TYR A 276 6.28 -30.31 -3.91
N ARG A 277 6.47 -31.59 -3.55
CA ARG A 277 5.47 -32.62 -3.57
C ARG A 277 5.30 -33.19 -2.16
N VAL A 278 4.07 -33.47 -1.77
CA VAL A 278 3.76 -34.14 -0.51
C VAL A 278 4.17 -35.60 -0.62
N ALA A 279 5.15 -36.02 0.19
CA ALA A 279 5.63 -37.40 0.23
C ALA A 279 4.80 -38.26 1.20
N THR A 280 4.38 -37.66 2.31
CA THR A 280 3.52 -38.30 3.33
C THR A 280 2.39 -37.35 3.66
N GLY A 281 1.15 -37.85 3.62
CA GLY A 281 -0.01 -36.99 3.91
C GLY A 281 0.00 -36.47 5.34
N PHE A 282 -0.35 -35.19 5.51
CA PHE A 282 -0.34 -34.51 6.80
C PHE A 282 -1.38 -33.36 6.86
N TYR A 283 -1.60 -32.83 8.05
CA TYR A 283 -2.47 -31.67 8.25
C TYR A 283 -1.66 -30.37 8.34
N GLN A 284 -2.10 -29.36 7.58
CA GLN A 284 -1.54 -28.02 7.60
C GLN A 284 -2.67 -26.98 7.60
N GLU A 285 -2.71 -26.08 8.60
CA GLU A 285 -3.72 -25.01 8.72
C GLU A 285 -5.17 -25.52 8.61
N GLY A 286 -5.46 -26.71 9.18
CA GLY A 286 -6.78 -27.34 9.15
C GLY A 286 -7.14 -28.08 7.86
N HIS A 287 -6.24 -28.10 6.87
CA HIS A 287 -6.39 -28.83 5.62
C HIS A 287 -5.56 -30.12 5.63
N TYR A 288 -6.11 -31.20 5.10
CA TYR A 288 -5.37 -32.42 4.86
C TYR A 288 -4.73 -32.38 3.47
N LEU A 289 -3.41 -32.37 3.43
CA LEU A 289 -2.62 -32.46 2.21
C LEU A 289 -2.35 -33.94 1.91
N ALA A 290 -2.81 -34.41 0.77
CA ALA A 290 -2.69 -35.80 0.37
C ALA A 290 -1.30 -36.07 -0.26
N VAL A 291 -0.90 -37.35 -0.28
CA VAL A 291 0.31 -37.77 -1.01
C VAL A 291 0.18 -37.37 -2.48
N ASP A 292 1.28 -36.90 -3.07
CA ASP A 292 1.40 -36.38 -4.42
C ASP A 292 0.74 -35.01 -4.67
N ASP A 293 0.09 -34.39 -3.68
CA ASP A 293 -0.27 -32.99 -3.79
C ASP A 293 0.96 -32.12 -3.99
N GLN A 294 0.79 -30.98 -4.64
CA GLN A 294 1.87 -30.09 -5.02
C GLN A 294 1.77 -28.76 -4.24
N ILE A 295 2.92 -28.27 -3.83
CA ILE A 295 3.04 -27.02 -3.09
C ILE A 295 4.08 -26.15 -3.78
N ARG A 296 3.69 -24.91 -4.11
CA ARG A 296 4.60 -23.88 -4.62
C ARG A 296 4.83 -22.84 -3.56
N PHE A 297 6.06 -22.76 -3.03
CA PHE A 297 6.44 -21.69 -2.10
C PHE A 297 6.79 -20.42 -2.85
N GLU A 298 6.17 -19.32 -2.46
CA GLU A 298 6.33 -18.01 -3.08
C GLU A 298 6.76 -16.95 -2.05
N SER A 299 7.62 -16.05 -2.47
CA SER A 299 8.09 -14.94 -1.62
C SER A 299 8.43 -13.72 -2.47
N SER A 300 8.44 -12.56 -1.85
CA SER A 300 8.96 -11.32 -2.42
C SER A 300 10.48 -11.28 -2.21
N GLY A 301 11.26 -11.52 -3.26
CA GLY A 301 12.72 -11.43 -3.23
C GLY A 301 13.17 -9.97 -3.26
N PHE A 302 14.23 -9.64 -2.50
CA PHE A 302 14.79 -8.27 -2.48
C PHE A 302 15.21 -7.78 -3.86
N ASP A 303 15.93 -8.60 -4.64
CA ASP A 303 16.37 -8.24 -5.99
C ASP A 303 15.21 -7.98 -6.93
N GLU A 304 14.13 -8.75 -6.82
CA GLU A 304 12.91 -8.56 -7.61
C GLU A 304 12.23 -7.23 -7.24
N ILE A 305 12.16 -6.91 -5.94
CA ILE A 305 11.66 -5.60 -5.47
C ILE A 305 12.49 -4.47 -6.07
N LEU A 306 13.82 -4.56 -6.04
CA LEU A 306 14.70 -3.53 -6.62
C LEU A 306 14.50 -3.37 -8.13
N GLN A 307 14.32 -4.45 -8.88
CA GLN A 307 14.02 -4.38 -10.31
C GLN A 307 12.71 -3.62 -10.57
N ILE A 308 11.68 -3.90 -9.78
CA ILE A 308 10.38 -3.25 -9.90
C ILE A 308 10.45 -1.79 -9.47
N LYS A 309 11.15 -1.46 -8.38
CA LYS A 309 11.46 -0.07 -7.99
C LYS A 309 12.08 0.71 -9.15
N LYS A 310 13.10 0.15 -9.78
CA LYS A 310 13.75 0.74 -10.95
C LYS A 310 12.77 1.02 -12.09
N MET A 311 11.83 0.12 -12.36
CA MET A 311 10.86 0.29 -13.45
C MET A 311 9.77 1.32 -13.14
N LEU A 312 9.28 1.37 -11.90
CA LEU A 312 8.11 2.16 -11.53
C LEU A 312 8.49 3.58 -11.07
N GLU A 313 9.50 3.73 -10.21
CA GLU A 313 9.82 4.99 -9.55
C GLU A 313 10.32 6.07 -10.52
N HIS A 314 10.97 5.69 -11.61
CA HIS A 314 11.35 6.62 -12.67
C HIS A 314 10.17 7.29 -13.40
N GLN A 315 8.96 6.76 -13.23
CA GLN A 315 7.76 7.29 -13.86
C GLN A 315 7.02 8.31 -12.96
N LEU A 316 7.42 8.44 -11.69
CA LEU A 316 6.77 9.26 -10.68
C LEU A 316 7.73 10.38 -10.19
N ASN A 317 7.17 11.56 -9.96
CA ASN A 317 7.96 12.71 -9.45
C ASN A 317 7.96 12.76 -7.91
N HIS A 318 6.82 12.42 -7.29
CA HIS A 318 6.62 12.45 -5.83
C HIS A 318 5.82 11.23 -5.43
N PHE A 319 6.32 10.48 -4.48
CA PHE A 319 5.67 9.30 -3.93
C PHE A 319 6.26 8.97 -2.55
N SER A 320 5.47 8.34 -1.70
CA SER A 320 5.92 7.66 -0.49
C SER A 320 6.08 6.17 -0.78
N ILE A 321 6.95 5.52 0.00
CA ILE A 321 7.16 4.09 -0.08
C ILE A 321 6.50 3.43 1.13
N ILE A 322 5.71 2.40 0.87
CA ILE A 322 4.95 1.66 1.86
C ILE A 322 5.36 0.19 1.77
N LEU A 323 5.61 -0.48 2.89
CA LEU A 323 5.81 -1.93 2.89
C LEU A 323 4.52 -2.64 3.34
N TYR A 324 4.20 -3.75 2.69
CA TYR A 324 3.05 -4.58 3.03
C TYR A 324 3.54 -5.95 3.50
N HIS A 325 3.49 -6.30 4.81
CA HIS A 325 2.98 -5.53 5.95
C HIS A 325 3.85 -5.75 7.19
N LEU A 326 3.55 -5.06 8.30
CA LEU A 326 4.25 -5.21 9.59
C LEU A 326 3.95 -6.59 10.19
N ASP A 327 4.86 -7.49 9.96
CA ASP A 327 4.82 -8.87 10.44
C ASP A 327 6.25 -9.38 10.61
N GLN A 328 6.62 -9.71 11.84
CA GLN A 328 7.98 -10.10 12.19
C GLN A 328 8.48 -11.29 11.35
N THR A 329 7.65 -12.30 11.15
CA THR A 329 8.04 -13.50 10.39
C THR A 329 8.44 -13.18 8.94
N ASN A 330 7.74 -12.23 8.33
CA ASN A 330 8.03 -11.80 6.97
C ASN A 330 9.19 -10.82 6.89
N LEU A 331 9.26 -9.85 7.82
CA LEU A 331 10.31 -8.83 7.83
C LEU A 331 11.68 -9.40 8.19
N SER A 332 11.75 -10.42 9.06
CA SER A 332 13.03 -11.07 9.44
C SER A 332 13.75 -11.78 8.29
N LYS A 333 13.11 -11.94 7.13
CA LYS A 333 13.73 -12.49 5.92
C LYS A 333 14.69 -11.53 5.23
N TYR A 334 14.63 -10.24 5.58
CA TYR A 334 15.45 -9.18 5.02
C TYR A 334 16.43 -8.66 6.06
N THR A 335 17.61 -8.29 5.62
CA THR A 335 18.57 -7.56 6.43
C THR A 335 18.12 -6.12 6.66
N HIS A 336 18.64 -5.49 7.70
CA HIS A 336 18.38 -4.06 7.97
C HIS A 336 18.74 -3.16 6.77
N ASP A 337 19.85 -3.45 6.07
CA ASP A 337 20.27 -2.71 4.88
C ASP A 337 19.31 -2.89 3.70
N GLU A 338 18.78 -4.09 3.48
CA GLU A 338 17.78 -4.36 2.44
C GLU A 338 16.48 -3.58 2.71
N ILE A 339 15.98 -3.58 3.95
CA ILE A 339 14.80 -2.78 4.31
C ILE A 339 15.05 -1.29 4.09
N ASN A 340 16.21 -0.76 4.49
CA ASN A 340 16.57 0.63 4.24
C ASN A 340 16.61 0.95 2.74
N LYS A 341 17.15 0.05 1.92
CA LYS A 341 17.12 0.20 0.46
C LYS A 341 15.71 0.09 -0.12
N MET A 342 14.83 -0.72 0.46
CA MET A 342 13.42 -0.74 0.05
C MET A 342 12.77 0.63 0.26
N TYR A 343 13.03 1.31 1.37
CA TYR A 343 12.49 2.65 1.66
C TYR A 343 13.22 3.78 0.92
N THR A 344 14.44 3.53 0.47
CA THR A 344 15.20 4.54 -0.31
C THR A 344 14.70 4.55 -1.75
N PRO A 345 14.34 5.71 -2.34
CA PRO A 345 14.04 5.79 -3.77
C PRO A 345 15.16 5.20 -4.61
N PHE A 346 14.81 4.50 -5.69
CA PHE A 346 15.79 3.78 -6.50
C PHE A 346 16.91 4.71 -7.05
N SER A 347 16.58 5.96 -7.38
CA SER A 347 17.56 6.97 -7.81
C SER A 347 18.64 7.27 -6.77
N ASP A 348 18.37 7.03 -5.50
CA ASP A 348 19.23 7.37 -4.37
C ASP A 348 19.99 6.14 -3.82
N ILE A 349 19.71 4.94 -4.33
CA ILE A 349 20.41 3.70 -3.98
C ILE A 349 21.78 3.69 -4.70
N ARG A 350 22.86 3.63 -3.92
CA ARG A 350 24.24 3.53 -4.40
C ARG A 350 24.77 2.12 -4.34
#